data_fe080c43647efebf8a9b4246e6924dbb
#
_entry.id   fe080c43647efebf8a9b4246e6924dbb
#
_cell.length_a   1.000
_cell.length_b   1.000
_cell.length_c   1.000
_cell.angle_alpha   90.00
_cell.angle_beta   90.00
_cell.angle_gamma   90.00
#
_symmetry.space_group_name_H-M   'P 1'
#
loop_
_entity.id
_entity.type
_entity.pdbx_description
1 polymer ?
#
loop_
_entity_poly.entity_id
_entity_poly.type
_entity_poly.pdbx_seq_one_letter_code
_entity_poly.pdbx_strand_id
1 'polypeptide(L)'
;MRILKITFLLAFGIMASLQAQTIVGGTEDGVTSPTEGVITSAFVGESAMKGDLLQMLANFMTYVKADYTDAAAANSIGEACGYFKGENSAGSNEQGVRPNADLSMICAFLYKYGKDKVTLPTGVTWADVNKMARRSLIFAYSTHKANKLKVCAGNDYWGSTSSTDYVWESSLWSMSVAYSAYFQYDSLTVAQKQYVYNLVKAECNYELGRTIPTGFSGDTKAEENGWETNILACALGLYPNDALATQWFDRLRSFAINCYSHINDATDLTVIDPEYNTKTVKDLYIGKNLYDDYSLQNHSYFHTSYQNVVMQELGESMLALKMFQNGLYGTEKWKTNALMHNNRNVMDKVLNKLALADGELAMPNGNDWSLFLYDQIASYSTMACFLKDPNALMLENLAYKNIKARQATTTDGSWLLRADVGARRMGVQAHRVMMTWLMHEMANTAEVTPTNWTDFSKNHETAEVIAAQNLVRANTKDRFTCFSWSSGISSYTGYFTQNSPDKNKIVVPYKANNTGNLLGWYIVSGQTTNATPVTSGVYNLQGNSYTMNGVINTNGATLTNNFALYSTPGNALIYLDYVKANSAVTITGARGGLLAISTDDLT
;
A
#
# COMPACT_ATOMS: atom_id res chain seq x y z
N MET A 1 7.39 -9.33 57.10
CA MET A 1 8.69 -9.91 56.68
C MET A 1 8.64 -10.74 55.37
N ARG A 2 7.52 -11.26 54.94
CA ARG A 2 7.40 -12.00 53.63
C ARG A 2 7.27 -11.09 52.40
N ILE A 3 6.69 -9.93 52.53
CA ILE A 3 6.49 -8.96 51.43
C ILE A 3 7.82 -8.31 51.00
N LEU A 4 8.72 -8.07 51.96
CA LEU A 4 10.01 -7.44 51.68
C LEU A 4 10.98 -8.35 50.91
N LYS A 5 10.83 -9.69 51.03
CA LYS A 5 11.66 -10.66 50.30
C LYS A 5 11.25 -10.81 48.85
N ILE A 6 9.96 -10.62 48.55
CA ILE A 6 9.44 -10.71 47.16
C ILE A 6 9.84 -9.47 46.37
N THR A 7 9.82 -8.31 47.01
CA THR A 7 10.24 -7.05 46.36
C THR A 7 11.75 -7.04 46.04
N PHE A 8 12.58 -7.68 46.87
CA PHE A 8 14.01 -7.75 46.62
C PHE A 8 14.37 -8.76 45.51
N LEU A 9 13.64 -9.87 45.40
CA LEU A 9 13.82 -10.83 44.32
C LEU A 9 13.34 -10.28 42.94
N LEU A 10 12.27 -9.47 42.94
CA LEU A 10 11.81 -8.80 41.73
C LEU A 10 12.81 -7.72 41.27
N ALA A 11 13.38 -6.96 42.18
CA ALA A 11 14.39 -5.95 41.86
C ALA A 11 15.70 -6.57 41.34
N PHE A 12 16.11 -7.73 41.86
CA PHE A 12 17.29 -8.45 41.35
C PHE A 12 17.05 -9.18 40.04
N GLY A 13 15.83 -9.69 39.79
CA GLY A 13 15.43 -10.30 38.51
C GLY A 13 15.38 -9.26 37.39
N ILE A 14 14.92 -8.06 37.67
CA ILE A 14 14.87 -6.95 36.72
C ILE A 14 16.29 -6.44 36.37
N MET A 15 17.20 -6.38 37.35
CA MET A 15 18.59 -5.96 37.08
C MET A 15 19.41 -7.03 36.32
N ALA A 16 19.12 -8.31 36.51
CA ALA A 16 19.80 -9.37 35.78
C ALA A 16 19.34 -9.47 34.32
N SER A 17 18.08 -9.09 34.03
CA SER A 17 17.56 -9.07 32.67
C SER A 17 18.01 -7.85 31.85
N LEU A 18 18.38 -6.76 32.50
CA LEU A 18 18.89 -5.54 31.88
C LEU A 18 20.36 -5.67 31.37
N GLN A 19 21.11 -6.67 31.82
CA GLN A 19 22.47 -6.91 31.32
C GLN A 19 22.59 -7.87 30.14
N ALA A 20 21.50 -8.46 29.67
CA ALA A 20 21.51 -9.50 28.65
C ALA A 20 21.19 -9.02 27.22
N GLN A 21 20.98 -7.76 27.01
CA GLN A 21 20.82 -7.24 25.65
C GLN A 21 21.95 -6.27 25.32
N THR A 22 23.07 -6.83 24.88
CA THR A 22 23.83 -6.19 23.83
C THR A 22 22.88 -6.26 22.62
N ILE A 23 22.30 -5.14 22.24
CA ILE A 23 21.72 -5.00 20.90
C ILE A 23 22.92 -5.14 19.98
N VAL A 24 23.15 -6.34 19.51
CA VAL A 24 24.01 -6.55 18.37
C VAL A 24 23.17 -6.02 17.22
N GLY A 25 23.40 -4.78 16.84
CA GLY A 25 23.06 -4.30 15.53
C GLY A 25 23.80 -5.19 14.54
N GLY A 26 23.25 -6.36 14.29
CA GLY A 26 23.71 -7.21 13.22
C GLY A 26 23.24 -6.57 11.94
N THR A 27 24.16 -6.15 11.13
CA THR A 27 23.96 -5.95 9.70
C THR A 27 23.61 -7.32 9.11
N GLU A 28 22.34 -7.74 9.23
CA GLU A 28 21.93 -9.05 8.72
C GLU A 28 22.04 -9.13 7.20
N ASP A 29 22.09 -8.01 6.49
CA ASP A 29 22.19 -8.00 5.02
C ASP A 29 23.23 -7.02 4.45
N GLY A 30 24.17 -6.51 5.25
CA GLY A 30 25.22 -5.59 4.75
C GLY A 30 24.69 -4.21 4.30
N VAL A 31 23.47 -3.89 4.62
CA VAL A 31 22.89 -2.57 4.38
C VAL A 31 23.29 -1.69 5.56
N THR A 32 24.19 -0.77 5.34
CA THR A 32 24.43 0.31 6.29
C THR A 32 23.17 1.14 6.35
N SER A 33 22.60 1.24 7.56
CA SER A 33 21.54 2.19 7.82
C SER A 33 21.96 3.57 7.33
N PRO A 34 21.20 4.20 6.42
CA PRO A 34 21.52 5.57 6.08
C PRO A 34 21.34 6.39 7.34
N THR A 35 22.29 7.26 7.65
CA THR A 35 22.10 8.35 8.63
C THR A 35 21.05 9.29 8.06
N GLU A 36 19.80 8.89 8.13
CA GLU A 36 18.70 9.70 7.70
C GLU A 36 18.50 10.82 8.72
N GLY A 37 18.46 12.04 8.21
CA GLY A 37 18.10 13.19 9.03
C GLY A 37 16.66 13.05 9.57
N VAL A 38 16.39 13.73 10.67
CA VAL A 38 15.03 13.84 11.23
C VAL A 38 14.07 14.32 10.15
N ILE A 39 13.02 13.55 9.86
CA ILE A 39 11.92 13.99 9.01
C ILE A 39 11.14 15.05 9.77
N THR A 40 11.25 16.29 9.34
CA THR A 40 10.53 17.39 9.99
C THR A 40 9.07 17.38 9.59
N SER A 41 8.18 17.68 10.53
CA SER A 41 6.73 17.82 10.25
C SER A 41 6.38 19.13 9.53
N ALA A 42 7.35 20.02 9.28
CA ALA A 42 7.11 21.27 8.55
C ALA A 42 6.54 20.97 7.15
N PHE A 43 5.43 21.61 6.82
CA PHE A 43 4.77 21.44 5.53
C PHE A 43 5.62 22.00 4.39
N VAL A 44 5.73 21.23 3.32
CA VAL A 44 6.35 21.66 2.07
C VAL A 44 5.24 22.06 1.09
N GLY A 45 5.31 23.25 0.54
CA GLY A 45 4.30 23.74 -0.39
C GLY A 45 4.17 22.86 -1.63
N GLU A 46 2.96 22.74 -2.16
CA GLU A 46 2.58 21.88 -3.28
C GLU A 46 3.53 22.02 -4.50
N SER A 47 3.90 23.24 -4.86
CA SER A 47 4.80 23.48 -6.00
C SER A 47 6.18 22.87 -5.80
N ALA A 48 6.75 22.99 -4.59
CA ALA A 48 8.06 22.42 -4.28
C ALA A 48 8.00 20.89 -4.24
N MET A 49 6.96 20.32 -3.62
CA MET A 49 6.73 18.88 -3.62
C MET A 49 6.60 18.33 -5.05
N LYS A 50 5.81 18.95 -5.90
CA LYS A 50 5.68 18.56 -7.32
C LYS A 50 7.03 18.62 -8.07
N GLY A 51 7.86 19.62 -7.80
CA GLY A 51 9.21 19.68 -8.36
C GLY A 51 10.08 18.52 -7.93
N ASP A 52 10.05 18.17 -6.65
CA ASP A 52 10.78 17.04 -6.09
C ASP A 52 10.28 15.70 -6.66
N LEU A 53 8.97 15.50 -6.76
CA LEU A 53 8.37 14.27 -7.32
C LEU A 53 8.82 14.05 -8.78
N LEU A 54 8.82 15.11 -9.61
CA LEU A 54 9.34 15.03 -10.98
C LEU A 54 10.85 14.70 -11.00
N GLN A 55 11.64 15.32 -10.13
CA GLN A 55 13.08 15.05 -10.07
C GLN A 55 13.37 13.62 -9.58
N MET A 56 12.60 13.09 -8.64
CA MET A 56 12.72 11.69 -8.21
C MET A 56 12.47 10.73 -9.38
N LEU A 57 11.46 10.97 -10.21
CA LEU A 57 11.21 10.16 -11.40
C LEU A 57 12.33 10.29 -12.44
N ALA A 58 12.91 11.48 -12.58
CA ALA A 58 14.09 11.67 -13.44
C ALA A 58 15.30 10.90 -12.94
N ASN A 59 15.59 10.97 -11.64
CA ASN A 59 16.70 10.21 -11.02
C ASN A 59 16.54 8.70 -11.24
N PHE A 60 15.30 8.20 -11.15
CA PHE A 60 14.97 6.78 -11.35
C PHE A 60 15.30 6.27 -12.77
N MET A 61 15.47 7.15 -13.75
CA MET A 61 15.74 6.74 -15.13
C MET A 61 17.10 6.02 -15.32
N THR A 62 18.02 6.12 -14.38
CA THR A 62 19.25 5.29 -14.37
C THR A 62 18.90 3.82 -14.21
N TYR A 63 18.10 3.49 -13.20
CA TYR A 63 17.59 2.14 -12.95
C TYR A 63 16.77 1.62 -14.13
N VAL A 64 15.80 2.42 -14.60
CA VAL A 64 14.90 2.07 -15.71
C VAL A 64 15.67 1.73 -16.98
N LYS A 65 16.69 2.55 -17.33
CA LYS A 65 17.51 2.31 -18.52
C LYS A 65 18.37 1.03 -18.40
N ALA A 66 18.86 0.72 -17.21
CA ALA A 66 19.64 -0.49 -16.97
C ALA A 66 18.82 -1.78 -17.10
N ASP A 67 17.52 -1.71 -16.77
CA ASP A 67 16.60 -2.84 -16.89
C ASP A 67 16.01 -2.99 -18.31
N TYR A 68 16.05 -1.96 -19.14
CA TYR A 68 15.48 -1.95 -20.48
C TYR A 68 16.28 -2.77 -21.50
N THR A 69 15.54 -3.43 -22.41
CA THR A 69 16.12 -4.19 -23.54
C THR A 69 15.35 -3.89 -24.82
N ASP A 70 16.07 -3.54 -25.89
CA ASP A 70 15.48 -3.52 -27.23
C ASP A 70 15.20 -4.96 -27.70
N ALA A 71 14.01 -5.23 -28.18
CA ALA A 71 13.67 -6.55 -28.71
C ALA A 71 14.47 -6.82 -30.00
N ALA A 72 14.94 -8.06 -30.17
CA ALA A 72 15.74 -8.47 -31.32
C ALA A 72 14.96 -8.41 -32.64
N ALA A 73 13.63 -8.47 -32.60
CA ALA A 73 12.75 -8.39 -33.76
C ALA A 73 11.57 -7.45 -33.51
N ALA A 74 11.06 -6.88 -34.61
CA ALA A 74 9.83 -6.12 -34.60
C ALA A 74 8.61 -7.02 -34.36
N ASN A 75 7.45 -6.44 -34.02
CA ASN A 75 6.19 -7.16 -33.99
C ASN A 75 5.75 -7.59 -35.43
N SER A 76 4.64 -8.32 -35.55
CA SER A 76 4.20 -8.88 -36.84
C SER A 76 3.81 -7.83 -37.89
N ILE A 77 3.70 -6.57 -37.51
CA ILE A 77 3.41 -5.45 -38.43
C ILE A 77 4.59 -4.53 -38.64
N GLY A 78 5.79 -4.92 -38.17
CA GLY A 78 7.05 -4.20 -38.41
C GLY A 78 7.37 -3.10 -37.42
N GLU A 79 6.66 -2.99 -36.29
CA GLU A 79 6.98 -2.00 -35.24
C GLU A 79 8.08 -2.50 -34.33
N ALA A 80 9.06 -1.63 -34.05
CA ALA A 80 10.14 -1.94 -33.12
C ALA A 80 9.62 -1.98 -31.69
N CYS A 81 9.84 -3.10 -31.00
CA CYS A 81 9.49 -3.34 -29.62
C CYS A 81 10.70 -3.20 -28.69
N GLY A 82 10.43 -3.02 -27.44
CA GLY A 82 11.38 -3.13 -26.34
C GLY A 82 10.64 -3.49 -25.07
N TYR A 83 11.34 -4.00 -24.10
CA TYR A 83 10.75 -4.46 -22.85
C TYR A 83 11.70 -4.26 -21.68
N PHE A 84 11.15 -4.25 -20.48
CA PHE A 84 11.90 -4.28 -19.23
C PHE A 84 12.05 -5.73 -18.77
N LYS A 85 13.26 -6.10 -18.36
CA LYS A 85 13.55 -7.47 -17.96
C LYS A 85 12.69 -7.90 -16.76
N GLY A 86 12.57 -6.98 -15.78
CA GLY A 86 11.83 -7.27 -14.56
C GLY A 86 12.31 -8.55 -13.88
N GLU A 87 11.40 -9.22 -13.21
CA GLU A 87 11.65 -10.51 -12.57
C GLU A 87 11.47 -11.70 -13.53
N ASN A 88 10.76 -11.51 -14.63
CA ASN A 88 10.43 -12.58 -15.59
C ASN A 88 10.33 -12.09 -17.04
N SER A 89 11.25 -11.23 -17.47
CA SER A 89 11.49 -10.86 -18.89
C SER A 89 10.30 -11.08 -19.82
N ALA A 90 9.27 -10.27 -19.83
CA ALA A 90 8.17 -10.37 -20.79
C ALA A 90 7.26 -11.63 -20.68
N GLY A 91 7.19 -12.24 -19.51
CA GLY A 91 6.14 -13.23 -19.21
C GLY A 91 4.74 -12.61 -19.29
N SER A 92 3.71 -13.46 -19.39
CA SER A 92 2.30 -13.05 -19.43
C SER A 92 1.67 -12.85 -18.04
N ASN A 93 2.46 -12.83 -17.00
CA ASN A 93 2.08 -12.70 -15.59
C ASN A 93 2.50 -11.36 -15.00
N GLU A 94 2.24 -11.16 -13.72
CA GLU A 94 2.54 -9.94 -12.99
C GLU A 94 4.03 -9.53 -13.09
N GLN A 95 4.96 -10.47 -13.04
CA GLN A 95 6.39 -10.19 -13.09
C GLN A 95 6.87 -9.76 -14.49
N GLY A 96 6.12 -10.08 -15.53
CA GLY A 96 6.45 -9.73 -16.91
C GLY A 96 5.67 -8.52 -17.43
N VAL A 97 4.35 -8.56 -17.34
CA VAL A 97 3.47 -7.53 -17.95
C VAL A 97 3.51 -6.24 -17.14
N ARG A 98 3.37 -6.32 -15.82
CA ARG A 98 3.28 -5.14 -14.96
C ARG A 98 4.49 -4.21 -15.05
N PRO A 99 5.76 -4.67 -14.96
CA PRO A 99 6.91 -3.80 -15.17
C PRO A 99 6.90 -3.11 -16.53
N ASN A 100 6.48 -3.80 -17.59
CA ASN A 100 6.42 -3.23 -18.93
C ASN A 100 5.36 -2.15 -19.06
N ALA A 101 4.19 -2.35 -18.47
CA ALA A 101 3.10 -1.38 -18.48
C ALA A 101 3.45 -0.15 -17.61
N ASP A 102 3.86 -0.36 -16.36
CA ASP A 102 4.18 0.70 -15.42
C ASP A 102 5.36 1.56 -15.89
N LEU A 103 6.48 0.93 -16.28
CA LEU A 103 7.66 1.69 -16.69
C LEU A 103 7.45 2.41 -18.04
N SER A 104 6.63 1.84 -18.95
CA SER A 104 6.18 2.56 -20.14
C SER A 104 5.42 3.83 -19.78
N MET A 105 4.47 3.73 -18.87
CA MET A 105 3.66 4.83 -18.38
C MET A 105 4.52 5.92 -17.73
N ILE A 106 5.45 5.54 -16.84
CA ILE A 106 6.34 6.46 -16.14
C ILE A 106 7.27 7.19 -17.11
N CYS A 107 7.88 6.48 -18.07
CA CYS A 107 8.70 7.09 -19.10
C CYS A 107 7.90 8.07 -19.96
N ALA A 108 6.69 7.71 -20.36
CA ALA A 108 5.81 8.57 -21.17
C ALA A 108 5.39 9.83 -20.39
N PHE A 109 5.03 9.66 -19.12
CA PHE A 109 4.72 10.77 -18.21
C PHE A 109 5.91 11.72 -18.09
N LEU A 110 7.08 11.18 -17.75
CA LEU A 110 8.28 12.00 -17.55
C LEU A 110 8.68 12.74 -18.83
N TYR A 111 8.56 12.11 -19.99
CA TYR A 111 8.82 12.77 -21.27
C TYR A 111 7.83 13.91 -21.54
N LYS A 112 6.55 13.75 -21.21
CA LYS A 112 5.51 14.75 -21.42
C LYS A 112 5.60 15.93 -20.45
N TYR A 113 5.78 15.66 -19.16
CA TYR A 113 5.65 16.66 -18.11
C TYR A 113 6.98 17.07 -17.46
N GLY A 114 8.02 16.25 -17.55
CA GLY A 114 9.32 16.49 -16.94
C GLY A 114 10.34 17.13 -17.88
N LYS A 115 10.18 16.96 -19.22
CA LYS A 115 11.10 17.54 -20.19
C LYS A 115 11.17 19.07 -19.99
N ASP A 116 12.39 19.58 -19.92
CA ASP A 116 12.70 21.00 -19.67
C ASP A 116 12.39 21.49 -18.24
N LYS A 117 11.92 20.60 -17.33
CA LYS A 117 11.66 20.94 -15.93
C LYS A 117 12.61 20.25 -14.94
N VAL A 118 13.19 19.11 -15.33
CA VAL A 118 14.09 18.34 -14.49
C VAL A 118 15.36 17.95 -15.24
N THR A 119 16.40 17.61 -14.49
CA THR A 119 17.68 17.18 -15.03
C THR A 119 17.74 15.64 -15.01
N LEU A 120 17.99 15.05 -16.17
CA LEU A 120 18.21 13.60 -16.26
C LEU A 120 19.61 13.25 -15.73
N PRO A 121 19.78 12.04 -15.17
CA PRO A 121 21.08 11.53 -14.73
C PRO A 121 22.06 11.42 -15.89
N THR A 122 23.36 11.47 -15.57
CA THR A 122 24.43 11.23 -16.56
C THR A 122 24.23 9.88 -17.27
N GLY A 123 24.34 9.89 -18.58
CA GLY A 123 24.17 8.67 -19.40
C GLY A 123 22.74 8.36 -19.80
N VAL A 124 21.74 9.13 -19.35
CA VAL A 124 20.36 9.05 -19.81
C VAL A 124 20.00 10.30 -20.62
N THR A 125 19.34 10.09 -21.74
CA THR A 125 18.87 11.18 -22.61
C THR A 125 17.36 11.18 -22.74
N TRP A 126 16.76 12.32 -23.11
CA TRP A 126 15.34 12.39 -23.42
C TRP A 126 14.93 11.50 -24.60
N ALA A 127 15.88 11.22 -25.52
CA ALA A 127 15.67 10.25 -26.59
C ALA A 127 15.54 8.81 -26.04
N ASP A 128 16.34 8.48 -25.02
CA ASP A 128 16.22 7.18 -24.32
C ASP A 128 14.87 7.06 -23.63
N VAL A 129 14.45 8.08 -22.86
CA VAL A 129 13.17 8.08 -22.15
C VAL A 129 12.00 7.90 -23.13
N ASN A 130 11.99 8.66 -24.23
CA ASN A 130 10.96 8.54 -25.26
C ASN A 130 10.99 7.17 -25.96
N LYS A 131 12.18 6.65 -26.24
CA LYS A 131 12.35 5.30 -26.85
C LYS A 131 11.77 4.23 -25.92
N MET A 132 12.13 4.26 -24.65
CA MET A 132 11.64 3.30 -23.64
C MET A 132 10.11 3.37 -23.54
N ALA A 133 9.53 4.58 -23.40
CA ALA A 133 8.09 4.78 -23.36
C ALA A 133 7.39 4.18 -24.58
N ARG A 134 7.91 4.49 -25.77
CA ARG A 134 7.27 4.10 -27.03
C ARG A 134 7.33 2.60 -27.27
N ARG A 135 8.51 2.01 -27.15
CA ARG A 135 8.74 0.61 -27.49
C ARG A 135 8.11 -0.36 -26.50
N SER A 136 8.06 -0.01 -25.23
CA SER A 136 7.36 -0.82 -24.24
C SER A 136 5.84 -0.70 -24.30
N LEU A 137 5.29 0.45 -24.73
CA LEU A 137 3.87 0.55 -25.08
C LEU A 137 3.52 -0.38 -26.26
N ILE A 138 4.37 -0.38 -27.33
CA ILE A 138 4.20 -1.26 -28.49
C ILE A 138 4.28 -2.73 -28.04
N PHE A 139 5.23 -3.08 -27.17
CA PHE A 139 5.31 -4.42 -26.57
C PHE A 139 4.00 -4.80 -25.86
N ALA A 140 3.50 -3.93 -24.97
CA ALA A 140 2.33 -4.22 -24.15
C ALA A 140 1.07 -4.46 -25.00
N TYR A 141 0.74 -3.58 -25.96
CA TYR A 141 -0.44 -3.80 -26.77
C TYR A 141 -0.28 -4.95 -27.79
N SER A 142 0.96 -5.20 -28.27
CA SER A 142 1.22 -6.30 -29.23
C SER A 142 1.02 -7.67 -28.60
N THR A 143 1.39 -7.81 -27.33
CA THR A 143 1.30 -9.06 -26.57
C THR A 143 -0.07 -9.27 -25.90
N HIS A 144 -0.99 -8.32 -26.04
CA HIS A 144 -2.35 -8.49 -25.52
C HIS A 144 -3.20 -9.41 -26.40
N LYS A 145 -4.04 -10.25 -25.75
CA LYS A 145 -4.92 -11.24 -26.41
C LYS A 145 -5.86 -10.64 -27.45
N ALA A 146 -6.26 -9.38 -27.29
CA ALA A 146 -7.11 -8.69 -28.28
C ALA A 146 -6.38 -8.39 -29.59
N ASN A 147 -5.05 -8.23 -29.57
CA ASN A 147 -4.26 -7.85 -30.73
C ASN A 147 -3.43 -9.00 -31.32
N LYS A 148 -2.79 -9.80 -30.45
CA LYS A 148 -1.97 -10.97 -30.83
C LYS A 148 -1.00 -10.69 -31.98
N LEU A 149 -0.34 -9.52 -31.96
CA LEU A 149 0.54 -9.13 -33.06
C LEU A 149 1.86 -9.89 -32.99
N LYS A 150 2.46 -10.02 -31.84
CA LYS A 150 3.65 -10.81 -31.54
C LYS A 150 3.98 -10.70 -30.06
N VAL A 151 4.50 -11.79 -29.50
CA VAL A 151 5.18 -11.78 -28.22
C VAL A 151 6.67 -11.52 -28.46
N CYS A 152 7.18 -10.38 -28.05
CA CYS A 152 8.55 -9.95 -28.40
C CYS A 152 9.64 -10.76 -27.67
N ALA A 153 9.35 -11.34 -26.52
CA ALA A 153 10.33 -12.07 -25.70
C ALA A 153 9.78 -13.31 -24.98
N GLY A 154 8.52 -13.66 -25.16
CA GLY A 154 7.89 -14.85 -24.63
C GLY A 154 6.98 -15.49 -25.68
N ASN A 155 6.25 -16.53 -25.30
CA ASN A 155 5.31 -17.21 -26.20
C ASN A 155 3.85 -17.01 -25.80
N ASP A 156 3.58 -16.34 -24.65
CA ASP A 156 2.25 -16.21 -24.10
C ASP A 156 1.68 -14.81 -24.33
N TYR A 157 0.37 -14.75 -24.46
CA TYR A 157 -0.38 -13.51 -24.53
C TYR A 157 -1.10 -13.27 -23.21
N TRP A 158 -1.13 -12.02 -22.77
CA TRP A 158 -1.85 -11.58 -21.56
C TRP A 158 -3.21 -10.97 -21.88
N GLY A 159 -4.04 -10.79 -20.87
CA GLY A 159 -5.37 -10.18 -20.96
C GLY A 159 -6.48 -11.13 -20.51
N SER A 160 -7.62 -10.56 -20.14
CA SER A 160 -8.76 -11.26 -19.54
C SER A 160 -9.64 -11.89 -20.62
N THR A 161 -9.72 -13.22 -20.67
CA THR A 161 -10.61 -13.98 -21.54
C THR A 161 -11.35 -15.10 -20.81
N SER A 162 -10.87 -15.49 -19.64
CA SER A 162 -11.46 -16.53 -18.80
C SER A 162 -11.13 -16.29 -17.33
N SER A 163 -11.85 -16.93 -16.41
CA SER A 163 -11.59 -16.86 -14.96
C SER A 163 -10.26 -17.48 -14.52
N THR A 164 -9.54 -18.16 -15.41
CA THR A 164 -8.20 -18.70 -15.15
C THR A 164 -7.09 -17.73 -15.54
N ASP A 165 -7.41 -16.62 -16.15
CA ASP A 165 -6.47 -15.54 -16.41
C ASP A 165 -6.26 -14.68 -15.16
N TYR A 166 -5.22 -13.85 -15.17
CA TYR A 166 -4.97 -12.85 -14.12
C TYR A 166 -5.91 -11.64 -14.27
N VAL A 167 -7.23 -11.89 -14.16
CA VAL A 167 -8.26 -10.92 -14.57
C VAL A 167 -8.21 -9.60 -13.81
N TRP A 168 -8.08 -9.65 -12.49
CA TRP A 168 -7.97 -8.47 -11.65
C TRP A 168 -6.65 -7.71 -11.86
N GLU A 169 -5.56 -8.42 -12.10
CA GLU A 169 -4.25 -7.82 -12.43
C GLU A 169 -4.24 -7.26 -13.86
N SER A 170 -4.90 -7.90 -14.82
CA SER A 170 -5.00 -7.42 -16.19
C SER A 170 -5.67 -6.06 -16.28
N SER A 171 -6.67 -5.78 -15.47
CA SER A 171 -7.30 -4.47 -15.34
C SER A 171 -6.28 -3.40 -14.95
N LEU A 172 -5.48 -3.67 -13.91
CA LEU A 172 -4.43 -2.77 -13.43
C LEU A 172 -3.34 -2.54 -14.50
N TRP A 173 -2.86 -3.60 -15.16
CA TRP A 173 -1.85 -3.46 -16.22
C TRP A 173 -2.38 -2.68 -17.42
N SER A 174 -3.64 -2.90 -17.78
CA SER A 174 -4.33 -2.19 -18.87
C SER A 174 -4.52 -0.71 -18.56
N MET A 175 -4.75 -0.36 -17.30
CA MET A 175 -4.74 1.03 -16.85
C MET A 175 -3.39 1.69 -17.15
N SER A 176 -2.28 1.07 -16.76
CA SER A 176 -0.93 1.61 -17.01
C SER A 176 -0.67 1.78 -18.52
N VAL A 177 -1.14 0.84 -19.34
CA VAL A 177 -1.09 0.97 -20.82
C VAL A 177 -1.93 2.15 -21.30
N ALA A 178 -3.13 2.33 -20.77
CA ALA A 178 -4.03 3.42 -21.15
C ALA A 178 -3.44 4.80 -20.79
N TYR A 179 -2.86 4.94 -19.60
CA TYR A 179 -2.14 6.17 -19.18
C TYR A 179 -0.93 6.42 -20.07
N SER A 180 -0.11 5.39 -20.35
CA SER A 180 1.03 5.52 -21.26
C SER A 180 0.59 5.98 -22.66
N ALA A 181 -0.50 5.43 -23.19
CA ALA A 181 -1.07 5.85 -24.46
C ALA A 181 -1.60 7.29 -24.43
N TYR A 182 -2.26 7.70 -23.34
CA TYR A 182 -2.72 9.08 -23.16
C TYR A 182 -1.55 10.08 -23.17
N PHE A 183 -0.47 9.79 -22.46
CA PHE A 183 0.69 10.69 -22.44
C PHE A 183 1.35 10.84 -23.81
N GLN A 184 1.27 9.80 -24.65
CA GLN A 184 1.84 9.75 -25.99
C GLN A 184 0.80 10.03 -27.11
N TYR A 185 -0.45 10.35 -26.76
CA TYR A 185 -1.61 10.29 -27.67
C TYR A 185 -1.41 11.01 -28.99
N ASP A 186 -0.83 12.23 -28.96
CA ASP A 186 -0.61 13.04 -30.16
C ASP A 186 0.46 12.45 -31.12
N SER A 187 1.35 11.60 -30.60
CA SER A 187 2.42 10.96 -31.35
C SER A 187 2.05 9.55 -31.83
N LEU A 188 0.93 8.96 -31.35
CA LEU A 188 0.46 7.67 -31.79
C LEU A 188 -0.17 7.74 -33.19
N THR A 189 0.18 6.79 -34.05
CA THR A 189 -0.50 6.61 -35.35
C THR A 189 -1.94 6.16 -35.13
N VAL A 190 -2.77 6.27 -36.17
CA VAL A 190 -4.15 5.79 -36.12
C VAL A 190 -4.20 4.28 -35.83
N ALA A 191 -3.31 3.48 -36.41
CA ALA A 191 -3.21 2.06 -36.12
C ALA A 191 -2.86 1.75 -34.69
N GLN A 192 -1.89 2.48 -34.08
CA GLN A 192 -1.50 2.32 -32.69
C GLN A 192 -2.63 2.69 -31.73
N LYS A 193 -3.35 3.78 -32.00
CA LYS A 193 -4.56 4.14 -31.24
C LYS A 193 -5.62 3.03 -31.31
N GLN A 194 -5.75 2.38 -32.47
CA GLN A 194 -6.68 1.26 -32.65
C GLN A 194 -6.26 0.04 -31.81
N TYR A 195 -4.96 -0.29 -31.73
CA TYR A 195 -4.48 -1.40 -30.89
C TYR A 195 -4.67 -1.12 -29.39
N VAL A 196 -4.45 0.11 -28.96
CA VAL A 196 -4.78 0.53 -27.59
C VAL A 196 -6.28 0.43 -27.33
N TYR A 197 -7.11 0.91 -28.25
CA TYR A 197 -8.57 0.79 -28.13
C TYR A 197 -9.03 -0.66 -28.03
N ASN A 198 -8.50 -1.56 -28.87
CA ASN A 198 -8.85 -2.97 -28.82
C ASN A 198 -8.55 -3.60 -27.46
N LEU A 199 -7.38 -3.28 -26.88
CA LEU A 199 -6.96 -3.73 -25.56
C LEU A 199 -7.92 -3.21 -24.48
N VAL A 200 -8.09 -1.89 -24.38
CA VAL A 200 -8.94 -1.24 -23.37
C VAL A 200 -10.39 -1.76 -23.47
N LYS A 201 -10.92 -1.85 -24.70
CA LYS A 201 -12.28 -2.35 -24.89
C LYS A 201 -12.43 -3.82 -24.51
N ALA A 202 -11.44 -4.65 -24.80
CA ALA A 202 -11.49 -6.08 -24.46
C ALA A 202 -11.55 -6.29 -22.94
N GLU A 203 -10.70 -5.60 -22.19
CA GLU A 203 -10.69 -5.67 -20.73
C GLU A 203 -12.00 -5.13 -20.15
N CYS A 204 -12.48 -3.96 -20.59
CA CYS A 204 -13.76 -3.43 -20.13
C CYS A 204 -14.94 -4.35 -20.44
N ASN A 205 -14.95 -4.99 -21.61
CA ASN A 205 -16.02 -5.93 -21.98
C ASN A 205 -15.98 -7.19 -21.12
N TYR A 206 -14.80 -7.63 -20.71
CA TYR A 206 -14.68 -8.71 -19.75
C TYR A 206 -15.33 -8.32 -18.41
N GLU A 207 -15.05 -7.11 -17.91
CA GLU A 207 -15.62 -6.61 -16.66
C GLU A 207 -17.16 -6.43 -16.73
N LEU A 208 -17.75 -6.21 -17.88
CA LEU A 208 -19.22 -6.18 -18.02
C LEU A 208 -19.87 -7.52 -17.66
N GLY A 209 -19.20 -8.63 -17.98
CA GLY A 209 -19.69 -10.00 -17.71
C GLY A 209 -19.29 -10.57 -16.35
N ARG A 210 -18.34 -9.97 -15.66
CA ARG A 210 -17.80 -10.49 -14.40
C ARG A 210 -18.75 -10.23 -13.24
N THR A 211 -18.91 -11.20 -12.34
CA THR A 211 -19.60 -10.98 -11.06
C THR A 211 -18.75 -10.05 -10.18
N ILE A 212 -19.38 -9.05 -9.57
CA ILE A 212 -18.70 -8.18 -8.61
C ILE A 212 -18.34 -9.02 -7.38
N PRO A 213 -17.06 -9.16 -7.05
CA PRO A 213 -16.65 -9.97 -5.91
C PRO A 213 -16.98 -9.28 -4.58
N THR A 214 -17.35 -10.08 -3.58
CA THR A 214 -17.61 -9.62 -2.22
C THR A 214 -17.02 -10.57 -1.21
N GLY A 215 -16.61 -10.05 -0.07
CA GLY A 215 -16.03 -10.79 1.03
C GLY A 215 -15.22 -9.87 1.94
N PHE A 216 -15.23 -10.11 3.24
CA PHE A 216 -14.58 -9.24 4.21
C PHE A 216 -13.67 -10.00 5.20
N SER A 217 -13.89 -11.29 5.40
CA SER A 217 -13.17 -12.12 6.36
C SER A 217 -12.09 -12.94 5.65
N GLY A 218 -10.88 -12.83 6.13
CA GLY A 218 -9.71 -13.54 5.63
C GLY A 218 -9.15 -12.98 4.32
N ASP A 219 -10.01 -12.67 3.36
CA ASP A 219 -9.63 -12.18 2.03
C ASP A 219 -10.73 -11.23 1.53
N THR A 220 -10.57 -9.93 1.85
CA THR A 220 -11.47 -8.90 1.37
C THR A 220 -11.45 -8.83 -0.16
N LYS A 221 -12.56 -8.37 -0.75
CA LYS A 221 -12.62 -8.10 -2.19
C LYS A 221 -12.62 -6.60 -2.50
N ALA A 222 -12.23 -5.79 -1.52
CA ALA A 222 -12.17 -4.34 -1.65
C ALA A 222 -11.17 -3.89 -2.72
N GLU A 223 -9.95 -4.42 -2.67
CA GLU A 223 -8.88 -4.06 -3.61
C GLU A 223 -9.13 -4.62 -5.01
N GLU A 224 -9.63 -5.85 -5.13
CA GLU A 224 -9.99 -6.39 -6.45
C GLU A 224 -11.00 -5.47 -7.15
N ASN A 225 -12.06 -5.05 -6.45
CA ASN A 225 -13.01 -4.08 -6.98
C ASN A 225 -12.34 -2.74 -7.33
N GLY A 226 -11.35 -2.30 -6.55
CA GLY A 226 -10.58 -1.09 -6.82
C GLY A 226 -9.86 -1.17 -8.17
N TRP A 227 -9.13 -2.25 -8.41
CA TRP A 227 -8.42 -2.47 -9.67
C TRP A 227 -9.36 -2.54 -10.89
N GLU A 228 -10.54 -3.16 -10.74
CA GLU A 228 -11.52 -3.24 -11.82
C GLU A 228 -12.11 -1.86 -12.20
N THR A 229 -12.11 -0.89 -11.26
CA THR A 229 -12.52 0.48 -11.59
C THR A 229 -11.54 1.16 -12.54
N ASN A 230 -10.24 0.82 -12.48
CA ASN A 230 -9.20 1.54 -13.19
C ASN A 230 -9.37 1.48 -14.72
N ILE A 231 -9.53 0.30 -15.28
CA ILE A 231 -9.66 0.18 -16.74
C ILE A 231 -10.98 0.76 -17.25
N LEU A 232 -12.06 0.62 -16.50
CA LEU A 232 -13.36 1.21 -16.85
C LEU A 232 -13.28 2.74 -16.86
N ALA A 233 -12.61 3.34 -15.88
CA ALA A 233 -12.38 4.78 -15.81
C ALA A 233 -11.51 5.26 -16.98
N CYS A 234 -10.44 4.52 -17.31
CA CYS A 234 -9.59 4.81 -18.47
C CYS A 234 -10.36 4.74 -19.78
N ALA A 235 -11.21 3.73 -19.96
CA ALA A 235 -12.04 3.59 -21.16
C ALA A 235 -13.01 4.76 -21.33
N LEU A 236 -13.69 5.14 -20.26
CA LEU A 236 -14.60 6.30 -20.26
C LEU A 236 -13.85 7.62 -20.50
N GLY A 237 -12.62 7.72 -20.01
CA GLY A 237 -11.76 8.87 -20.23
C GLY A 237 -11.27 8.98 -21.69
N LEU A 238 -10.79 7.88 -22.27
CA LEU A 238 -10.25 7.85 -23.63
C LEU A 238 -11.33 7.79 -24.72
N TYR A 239 -12.45 7.11 -24.44
CA TYR A 239 -13.50 6.80 -25.43
C TYR A 239 -14.90 7.13 -24.87
N PRO A 240 -15.17 8.39 -24.44
CA PRO A 240 -16.41 8.74 -23.75
C PRO A 240 -17.67 8.58 -24.59
N ASN A 241 -17.53 8.44 -25.89
CA ASN A 241 -18.61 8.28 -26.86
C ASN A 241 -18.71 6.86 -27.45
N ASP A 242 -18.00 5.88 -26.90
CA ASP A 242 -18.16 4.48 -27.32
C ASP A 242 -19.61 4.01 -27.11
N ALA A 243 -20.07 3.12 -27.97
CA ALA A 243 -21.43 2.57 -27.88
C ALA A 243 -21.71 1.84 -26.54
N LEU A 244 -20.67 1.37 -25.85
CA LEU A 244 -20.77 0.70 -24.56
C LEU A 244 -20.47 1.63 -23.37
N ALA A 245 -20.17 2.91 -23.59
CA ALA A 245 -19.74 3.82 -22.52
C ALA A 245 -20.73 3.92 -21.35
N THR A 246 -22.04 3.89 -21.61
CA THR A 246 -23.06 3.88 -20.56
C THR A 246 -22.98 2.60 -19.72
N GLN A 247 -22.72 1.45 -20.35
CA GLN A 247 -22.59 0.16 -19.64
C GLN A 247 -21.31 0.13 -18.82
N TRP A 248 -20.20 0.63 -19.37
CA TRP A 248 -18.94 0.78 -18.62
C TRP A 248 -19.10 1.70 -17.43
N PHE A 249 -19.84 2.80 -17.57
CA PHE A 249 -20.09 3.74 -16.47
C PHE A 249 -20.94 3.12 -15.36
N ASP A 250 -22.01 2.42 -15.72
CA ASP A 250 -22.82 1.70 -14.73
C ASP A 250 -22.00 0.63 -13.99
N ARG A 251 -21.12 -0.03 -14.73
CA ARG A 251 -20.23 -1.04 -14.16
C ARG A 251 -19.17 -0.45 -13.24
N LEU A 252 -18.54 0.66 -13.66
CA LEU A 252 -17.61 1.43 -12.83
C LEU A 252 -18.21 1.78 -11.48
N ARG A 253 -19.43 2.34 -11.46
CA ARG A 253 -20.12 2.71 -10.21
C ARG A 253 -20.41 1.50 -9.33
N SER A 254 -20.77 0.40 -9.94
CA SER A 254 -21.05 -0.84 -9.19
C SER A 254 -19.77 -1.38 -8.52
N PHE A 255 -18.64 -1.43 -9.22
CA PHE A 255 -17.37 -1.79 -8.60
C PHE A 255 -16.96 -0.78 -7.52
N ALA A 256 -17.05 0.51 -7.80
CA ALA A 256 -16.65 1.58 -6.88
C ALA A 256 -17.40 1.53 -5.54
N ILE A 257 -18.72 1.36 -5.54
CA ILE A 257 -19.50 1.20 -4.31
C ILE A 257 -19.09 -0.05 -3.53
N ASN A 258 -18.73 -1.12 -4.25
CA ASN A 258 -18.33 -2.38 -3.60
C ASN A 258 -16.83 -2.46 -3.26
N CYS A 259 -16.03 -1.40 -3.41
CA CYS A 259 -14.68 -1.32 -2.86
C CYS A 259 -14.72 -1.30 -1.33
N TYR A 260 -15.12 -0.20 -0.74
CA TYR A 260 -15.28 -0.04 0.70
C TYR A 260 -16.71 -0.25 1.17
N SER A 261 -17.39 -1.26 0.60
CA SER A 261 -18.77 -1.54 0.97
C SER A 261 -18.92 -1.99 2.42
N HIS A 262 -19.87 -1.37 3.12
CA HIS A 262 -20.16 -1.60 4.52
C HIS A 262 -21.59 -2.10 4.70
N ILE A 263 -21.91 -2.76 5.81
CA ILE A 263 -23.25 -3.30 6.05
C ILE A 263 -24.36 -2.22 5.98
N ASN A 264 -24.04 -0.98 6.31
CA ASN A 264 -25.00 0.13 6.26
C ASN A 264 -25.44 0.46 4.83
N ASP A 265 -24.60 0.16 3.83
CA ASP A 265 -24.88 0.41 2.41
C ASP A 265 -26.09 -0.40 1.92
N ALA A 266 -26.37 -1.54 2.56
CA ALA A 266 -27.55 -2.37 2.26
C ALA A 266 -28.89 -1.64 2.42
N THR A 267 -28.91 -0.55 3.16
CA THR A 267 -30.13 0.25 3.43
C THR A 267 -29.98 1.72 3.04
N ASP A 268 -28.85 2.12 2.47
CA ASP A 268 -28.59 3.51 2.10
C ASP A 268 -29.31 3.90 0.81
N LEU A 269 -30.26 4.81 0.94
CA LEU A 269 -31.08 5.33 -0.17
C LEU A 269 -30.50 6.59 -0.82
N THR A 270 -29.26 6.95 -0.51
CA THR A 270 -28.58 8.08 -1.15
C THR A 270 -28.37 7.81 -2.64
N VAL A 271 -28.90 8.70 -3.47
CA VAL A 271 -28.67 8.65 -4.92
C VAL A 271 -27.27 9.16 -5.21
N ILE A 272 -26.44 8.33 -5.84
CA ILE A 272 -25.02 8.63 -6.02
C ILE A 272 -24.79 9.75 -7.05
N ASP A 273 -25.34 9.61 -8.24
CA ASP A 273 -25.13 10.54 -9.35
C ASP A 273 -26.48 10.89 -9.99
N PRO A 274 -27.25 11.79 -9.41
CA PRO A 274 -28.62 12.07 -9.83
C PRO A 274 -28.74 12.64 -11.25
N GLU A 275 -27.66 13.19 -11.79
CA GLU A 275 -27.61 13.67 -13.17
C GLU A 275 -27.63 12.57 -14.23
N TYR A 276 -27.33 11.32 -13.85
CA TYR A 276 -27.32 10.18 -14.78
C TYR A 276 -28.51 9.24 -14.59
N ASN A 277 -28.87 8.95 -13.35
CA ASN A 277 -30.02 8.11 -13.01
C ASN A 277 -30.35 8.19 -11.50
N THR A 278 -31.33 7.41 -11.07
CA THR A 278 -31.82 7.39 -9.69
C THR A 278 -31.28 6.22 -8.86
N LYS A 279 -30.22 5.54 -9.31
CA LYS A 279 -29.62 4.44 -8.54
C LYS A 279 -29.06 4.95 -7.22
N THR A 280 -29.45 4.26 -6.15
CA THR A 280 -28.96 4.53 -4.80
C THR A 280 -27.74 3.67 -4.47
N VAL A 281 -27.07 3.97 -3.37
CA VAL A 281 -26.02 3.11 -2.81
C VAL A 281 -26.53 1.68 -2.64
N LYS A 282 -27.74 1.52 -2.06
CA LYS A 282 -28.40 0.22 -1.91
C LYS A 282 -28.58 -0.54 -3.22
N ASP A 283 -28.92 0.16 -4.31
CA ASP A 283 -29.14 -0.48 -5.61
C ASP A 283 -27.84 -0.99 -6.24
N LEU A 284 -26.71 -0.42 -5.85
CA LEU A 284 -25.36 -0.78 -6.33
C LEU A 284 -24.63 -1.74 -5.38
N TYR A 285 -25.06 -1.81 -4.12
CA TYR A 285 -24.47 -2.68 -3.10
C TYR A 285 -24.77 -4.15 -3.38
N ILE A 286 -23.72 -4.99 -3.39
CA ILE A 286 -23.84 -6.45 -3.59
C ILE A 286 -23.59 -7.21 -2.28
N GLY A 287 -22.60 -6.76 -1.50
CA GLY A 287 -22.23 -7.36 -0.24
C GLY A 287 -21.13 -6.57 0.44
N LYS A 288 -20.92 -6.78 1.73
CA LYS A 288 -19.90 -6.03 2.46
C LYS A 288 -18.49 -6.58 2.20
N ASN A 289 -17.53 -5.68 2.06
CA ASN A 289 -16.10 -5.93 1.98
C ASN A 289 -15.33 -5.40 3.20
N LEU A 290 -16.03 -4.71 4.11
CA LEU A 290 -15.50 -4.24 5.37
C LEU A 290 -16.22 -4.89 6.56
N TYR A 291 -15.50 -5.00 7.68
CA TYR A 291 -16.11 -5.27 8.98
C TYR A 291 -16.94 -4.07 9.45
N ASP A 292 -17.73 -4.25 10.48
CA ASP A 292 -18.64 -3.21 11.01
C ASP A 292 -17.87 -2.04 11.65
N ASP A 293 -16.59 -2.20 11.95
CA ASP A 293 -15.65 -1.14 12.38
C ASP A 293 -14.85 -0.52 11.23
N TYR A 294 -15.20 -0.81 9.98
CA TYR A 294 -14.55 -0.38 8.75
C TYR A 294 -13.16 -0.98 8.51
N SER A 295 -12.70 -1.88 9.35
CA SER A 295 -11.46 -2.64 9.08
C SER A 295 -11.68 -3.72 8.03
N LEU A 296 -10.60 -4.25 7.46
CA LEU A 296 -10.64 -5.37 6.54
C LEU A 296 -9.55 -6.40 6.84
N GLN A 297 -9.75 -7.61 6.36
CA GLN A 297 -8.71 -8.64 6.35
C GLN A 297 -8.35 -8.99 4.91
N ASN A 298 -7.06 -9.26 4.69
CA ASN A 298 -6.56 -9.90 3.49
C ASN A 298 -5.41 -10.84 3.89
N HIS A 299 -5.13 -11.87 3.11
CA HIS A 299 -4.16 -12.90 3.47
C HIS A 299 -4.39 -13.52 4.86
N SER A 300 -5.67 -13.57 5.29
CA SER A 300 -6.15 -14.12 6.55
C SER A 300 -5.82 -13.32 7.82
N TYR A 301 -5.47 -12.03 7.70
CA TYR A 301 -5.23 -11.15 8.85
C TYR A 301 -5.60 -9.69 8.54
N PHE A 302 -5.65 -8.85 9.59
CA PHE A 302 -5.85 -7.41 9.42
C PHE A 302 -4.68 -6.80 8.65
N HIS A 303 -4.97 -6.32 7.45
CA HIS A 303 -3.94 -5.93 6.51
C HIS A 303 -3.99 -4.44 6.19
N THR A 304 -3.24 -3.65 6.95
CA THR A 304 -3.22 -2.18 6.82
C THR A 304 -2.85 -1.72 5.40
N SER A 305 -1.98 -2.46 4.72
CA SER A 305 -1.57 -2.14 3.35
C SER A 305 -2.74 -2.26 2.35
N TYR A 306 -3.53 -3.33 2.42
CA TYR A 306 -4.73 -3.46 1.60
C TYR A 306 -5.81 -2.46 2.01
N GLN A 307 -5.92 -2.15 3.31
CA GLN A 307 -6.82 -1.10 3.79
C GLN A 307 -6.53 0.26 3.14
N ASN A 308 -5.25 0.56 2.90
CA ASN A 308 -4.80 1.84 2.36
C ASN A 308 -4.78 1.87 0.82
N VAL A 309 -4.35 0.78 0.14
CA VAL A 309 -4.14 0.80 -1.31
C VAL A 309 -5.42 1.01 -2.12
N VAL A 310 -6.57 0.57 -1.63
CA VAL A 310 -7.87 0.77 -2.30
C VAL A 310 -8.16 2.25 -2.56
N MET A 311 -7.76 3.15 -1.63
CA MET A 311 -7.90 4.60 -1.86
C MET A 311 -7.08 5.07 -3.04
N GLN A 312 -5.88 4.52 -3.22
CA GLN A 312 -5.03 4.80 -4.39
C GLN A 312 -5.77 4.42 -5.68
N GLU A 313 -6.28 3.20 -5.76
CA GLU A 313 -6.95 2.68 -6.97
C GLU A 313 -8.18 3.52 -7.34
N LEU A 314 -8.98 3.88 -6.36
CA LEU A 314 -10.15 4.76 -6.56
C LEU A 314 -9.74 6.17 -7.01
N GLY A 315 -8.66 6.71 -6.43
CA GLY A 315 -8.10 8.00 -6.81
C GLY A 315 -7.54 8.00 -8.22
N GLU A 316 -6.88 6.94 -8.64
CA GLU A 316 -6.37 6.76 -10.01
C GLU A 316 -7.51 6.69 -11.03
N SER A 317 -8.60 6.03 -10.68
CA SER A 317 -9.82 6.00 -11.51
C SER A 317 -10.46 7.39 -11.62
N MET A 318 -10.56 8.13 -10.51
CA MET A 318 -11.04 9.52 -10.53
C MET A 318 -10.15 10.41 -11.40
N LEU A 319 -8.84 10.23 -11.26
CA LEU A 319 -7.84 10.98 -12.06
C LEU A 319 -7.98 10.67 -13.55
N ALA A 320 -8.13 9.40 -13.95
CA ALA A 320 -8.31 9.00 -15.35
C ALA A 320 -9.55 9.64 -15.97
N LEU A 321 -10.69 9.56 -15.28
CA LEU A 321 -11.93 10.20 -15.74
C LEU A 321 -11.73 11.68 -15.98
N LYS A 322 -11.16 12.39 -15.01
CA LYS A 322 -10.98 13.85 -15.08
C LYS A 322 -9.94 14.23 -16.14
N MET A 323 -8.74 13.66 -16.05
CA MET A 323 -7.60 14.06 -16.86
C MET A 323 -7.78 13.73 -18.34
N PHE A 324 -8.23 12.52 -18.67
CA PHE A 324 -8.30 12.10 -20.07
C PHE A 324 -9.41 12.84 -20.82
N GLN A 325 -10.58 12.98 -20.20
CA GLN A 325 -11.68 13.71 -20.81
C GLN A 325 -11.34 15.20 -21.02
N ASN A 326 -10.80 15.86 -20.02
CA ASN A 326 -10.41 17.26 -20.13
C ASN A 326 -9.27 17.45 -21.16
N GLY A 327 -8.27 16.57 -21.16
CA GLY A 327 -7.12 16.67 -22.04
C GLY A 327 -7.44 16.38 -23.51
N LEU A 328 -8.36 15.45 -23.80
CA LEU A 328 -8.70 15.06 -25.16
C LEU A 328 -9.95 15.75 -25.72
N TYR A 329 -10.90 16.10 -24.87
CA TYR A 329 -12.22 16.58 -25.32
C TYR A 329 -12.60 17.95 -24.72
N GLY A 330 -11.86 18.46 -23.72
CA GLY A 330 -12.12 19.74 -23.07
C GLY A 330 -13.37 19.77 -22.17
N THR A 331 -13.97 18.60 -21.88
CA THR A 331 -15.17 18.48 -21.06
C THR A 331 -15.28 17.10 -20.43
N GLU A 332 -15.84 17.04 -19.23
CA GLU A 332 -16.12 15.80 -18.50
C GLU A 332 -17.56 15.35 -18.76
N LYS A 333 -17.74 14.33 -19.60
CA LYS A 333 -19.03 13.69 -19.83
C LYS A 333 -19.37 12.69 -18.72
N TRP A 334 -18.37 11.96 -18.25
CA TRP A 334 -18.51 10.92 -17.24
C TRP A 334 -17.77 11.35 -15.96
N LYS A 335 -18.51 11.43 -14.87
CA LYS A 335 -17.99 11.69 -13.51
C LYS A 335 -18.88 10.98 -12.50
N THR A 336 -18.32 10.55 -11.38
CA THR A 336 -19.09 9.85 -10.34
C THR A 336 -18.51 10.06 -8.95
N ASN A 337 -19.39 10.21 -7.97
CA ASN A 337 -19.04 10.25 -6.55
C ASN A 337 -18.86 8.84 -5.95
N ALA A 338 -19.25 7.79 -6.68
CA ALA A 338 -19.10 6.41 -6.24
C ALA A 338 -17.65 6.05 -5.90
N LEU A 339 -16.67 6.60 -6.64
CA LEU A 339 -15.24 6.38 -6.41
C LEU A 339 -14.74 6.89 -5.06
N MET A 340 -15.48 7.80 -4.41
CA MET A 340 -15.11 8.33 -3.08
C MET A 340 -16.00 7.76 -1.95
N HIS A 341 -16.83 6.77 -2.25
CA HIS A 341 -17.74 6.15 -1.28
C HIS A 341 -16.93 5.50 -0.15
N ASN A 342 -17.32 5.79 1.09
CA ASN A 342 -16.69 5.31 2.33
C ASN A 342 -15.20 5.61 2.54
N ASN A 343 -14.49 6.26 1.61
CA ASN A 343 -13.07 6.59 1.77
C ASN A 343 -12.82 7.40 3.05
N ARG A 344 -13.66 8.41 3.33
CA ARG A 344 -13.55 9.21 4.56
C ARG A 344 -13.78 8.36 5.81
N ASN A 345 -14.77 7.46 5.79
CA ASN A 345 -15.01 6.56 6.92
C ASN A 345 -13.79 5.66 7.21
N VAL A 346 -13.18 5.10 6.18
CA VAL A 346 -11.97 4.26 6.32
C VAL A 346 -10.80 5.10 6.84
N MET A 347 -10.60 6.30 6.30
CA MET A 347 -9.54 7.19 6.75
C MET A 347 -9.70 7.56 8.23
N ASP A 348 -10.88 8.03 8.64
CA ASP A 348 -11.11 8.53 9.99
C ASP A 348 -11.21 7.41 11.04
N LYS A 349 -11.81 6.29 10.68
CA LYS A 349 -12.08 5.21 11.65
C LYS A 349 -10.96 4.19 11.76
N VAL A 350 -10.08 4.09 10.75
CA VAL A 350 -9.02 3.10 10.72
C VAL A 350 -7.64 3.74 10.52
N LEU A 351 -7.38 4.36 9.37
CA LEU A 351 -6.02 4.74 8.98
C LEU A 351 -5.45 5.88 9.84
N ASN A 352 -6.22 6.92 10.12
CA ASN A 352 -5.78 8.01 11.01
C ASN A 352 -5.38 7.50 12.40
N LYS A 353 -6.00 6.42 12.85
CA LYS A 353 -5.74 5.83 14.16
C LYS A 353 -4.49 4.97 14.20
N LEU A 354 -3.99 4.56 13.04
CA LEU A 354 -2.77 3.78 12.88
C LEU A 354 -1.60 4.63 12.39
N ALA A 355 -1.82 5.91 12.12
CA ALA A 355 -0.80 6.80 11.60
C ALA A 355 0.31 7.04 12.63
N LEU A 356 1.54 7.01 12.16
CA LEU A 356 2.77 7.28 12.92
C LEU A 356 3.33 8.65 12.54
N ALA A 357 4.17 9.19 13.40
CA ALA A 357 4.66 10.57 13.31
C ALA A 357 5.54 10.86 12.07
N ASP A 358 5.97 9.84 11.38
CA ASP A 358 6.77 9.93 10.15
C ASP A 358 5.95 9.74 8.86
N GLY A 359 4.63 9.58 8.98
CA GLY A 359 3.76 9.30 7.85
C GLY A 359 3.62 7.82 7.51
N GLU A 360 4.24 6.94 8.30
CA GLU A 360 4.02 5.51 8.22
C GLU A 360 2.69 5.13 8.87
N LEU A 361 2.16 3.97 8.53
CA LEU A 361 1.02 3.36 9.21
C LEU A 361 1.48 2.13 9.98
N ALA A 362 0.99 1.97 11.19
CA ALA A 362 1.23 0.77 11.95
C ALA A 362 0.64 -0.46 11.26
N MET A 363 1.38 -1.56 11.29
CA MET A 363 0.99 -2.87 10.75
C MET A 363 0.83 -3.88 11.88
N PRO A 364 -0.24 -3.83 12.66
CA PRO A 364 -0.37 -4.58 13.92
C PRO A 364 -0.28 -6.10 13.75
N ASN A 365 -0.69 -6.62 12.61
CA ASN A 365 -0.65 -8.05 12.30
C ASN A 365 0.49 -8.41 11.33
N GLY A 366 1.42 -7.49 11.11
CA GLY A 366 2.50 -7.68 10.13
C GLY A 366 2.10 -7.32 8.72
N ASN A 367 2.96 -7.70 7.78
CA ASN A 367 2.80 -7.42 6.36
C ASN A 367 3.65 -8.39 5.54
N ASP A 368 3.19 -8.82 4.40
CA ASP A 368 3.83 -9.83 3.57
C ASP A 368 4.28 -9.36 2.18
N TRP A 369 3.87 -8.15 1.76
CA TRP A 369 4.24 -7.67 0.42
C TRP A 369 4.70 -6.21 0.35
N SER A 370 4.21 -5.33 1.22
CA SER A 370 4.58 -3.92 1.21
C SER A 370 5.76 -3.69 2.16
N LEU A 371 6.81 -3.03 1.71
CA LEU A 371 7.98 -2.75 2.53
C LEU A 371 7.68 -1.63 3.53
N PHE A 372 7.07 -0.55 3.04
CA PHE A 372 6.66 0.62 3.80
C PHE A 372 5.26 1.04 3.37
N LEU A 373 4.42 1.47 4.28
CA LEU A 373 3.09 1.95 3.92
C LEU A 373 3.12 3.42 3.47
N TYR A 374 4.10 4.22 3.88
CA TYR A 374 4.28 5.55 3.30
C TYR A 374 4.60 5.50 1.79
N ASP A 375 5.07 4.36 1.27
CA ASP A 375 5.20 4.15 -0.18
C ASP A 375 3.86 4.26 -0.91
N GLN A 376 2.75 4.04 -0.22
CA GLN A 376 1.39 4.21 -0.75
C GLN A 376 0.92 5.68 -0.69
N ILE A 377 1.81 6.61 -0.94
CA ILE A 377 1.56 8.06 -0.87
C ILE A 377 0.35 8.49 -1.70
N ALA A 378 0.09 7.85 -2.83
CA ALA A 378 -1.04 8.18 -3.70
C ALA A 378 -2.40 8.00 -3.01
N SER A 379 -2.50 7.15 -1.98
CA SER A 379 -3.70 7.04 -1.15
C SER A 379 -3.99 8.33 -0.38
N TYR A 380 -2.94 8.93 0.20
CA TYR A 380 -3.07 10.22 0.88
C TYR A 380 -3.38 11.34 -0.11
N SER A 381 -2.74 11.32 -1.30
CA SER A 381 -3.01 12.28 -2.37
C SER A 381 -4.48 12.22 -2.82
N THR A 382 -5.06 11.02 -2.91
CA THR A 382 -6.48 10.83 -3.21
C THR A 382 -7.36 11.58 -2.22
N MET A 383 -7.13 11.39 -0.94
CA MET A 383 -7.88 12.05 0.11
C MET A 383 -7.66 13.56 0.15
N ALA A 384 -6.41 13.99 0.03
CA ALA A 384 -6.04 15.41 0.06
C ALA A 384 -6.59 16.18 -1.15
N CYS A 385 -6.44 15.63 -2.35
CA CYS A 385 -6.79 16.31 -3.59
C CYS A 385 -8.30 16.23 -3.91
N PHE A 386 -8.94 15.08 -3.72
CA PHE A 386 -10.34 14.90 -4.11
C PHE A 386 -11.33 15.11 -2.96
N LEU A 387 -10.96 14.78 -1.72
CA LEU A 387 -11.81 14.98 -0.55
C LEU A 387 -11.38 16.14 0.34
N LYS A 388 -10.31 16.85 -0.03
CA LYS A 388 -9.80 18.03 0.68
C LYS A 388 -9.50 17.75 2.17
N ASP A 389 -8.95 16.56 2.43
CA ASP A 389 -8.66 16.09 3.77
C ASP A 389 -7.35 16.67 4.31
N PRO A 390 -7.37 17.46 5.41
CA PRO A 390 -6.18 18.10 5.94
C PRO A 390 -5.23 17.12 6.66
N ASN A 391 -5.74 16.02 7.20
CA ASN A 391 -4.92 14.98 7.84
C ASN A 391 -4.15 14.19 6.77
N ALA A 392 -4.84 13.82 5.70
CA ALA A 392 -4.19 13.16 4.58
C ALA A 392 -3.10 14.02 3.93
N LEU A 393 -3.33 15.33 3.79
CA LEU A 393 -2.31 16.25 3.27
C LEU A 393 -1.07 16.33 4.18
N MET A 394 -1.25 16.26 5.49
CA MET A 394 -0.14 16.16 6.44
C MET A 394 0.61 14.83 6.28
N LEU A 395 -0.10 13.70 6.23
CA LEU A 395 0.51 12.38 6.08
C LEU A 395 1.24 12.24 4.74
N GLU A 396 0.67 12.78 3.67
CA GLU A 396 1.32 12.87 2.37
C GLU A 396 2.65 13.63 2.42
N ASN A 397 2.67 14.78 3.11
CA ASN A 397 3.88 15.57 3.28
C ASN A 397 4.99 14.81 4.02
N LEU A 398 4.63 14.00 5.02
CA LEU A 398 5.58 13.16 5.74
C LEU A 398 6.05 12.00 4.85
N ALA A 399 5.12 11.32 4.19
CA ALA A 399 5.40 10.21 3.28
C ALA A 399 6.32 10.62 2.12
N TYR A 400 6.05 11.74 1.48
CA TYR A 400 6.89 12.26 0.39
C TYR A 400 8.34 12.50 0.83
N LYS A 401 8.53 13.03 2.05
CA LYS A 401 9.88 13.28 2.58
C LYS A 401 10.64 11.98 2.83
N ASN A 402 9.96 10.95 3.33
CA ASN A 402 10.52 9.63 3.49
C ASN A 402 10.96 9.04 2.14
N ILE A 403 10.08 9.07 1.15
CA ILE A 403 10.35 8.56 -0.19
C ILE A 403 11.55 9.31 -0.81
N LYS A 404 11.60 10.63 -0.67
CA LYS A 404 12.71 11.45 -1.15
C LYS A 404 14.03 11.11 -0.44
N ALA A 405 14.01 11.01 0.88
CA ALA A 405 15.19 10.67 1.68
C ALA A 405 15.72 9.28 1.31
N ARG A 406 14.83 8.31 1.14
CA ARG A 406 15.21 6.95 0.75
C ARG A 406 15.85 6.89 -0.64
N GLN A 407 15.30 7.56 -1.64
CA GLN A 407 15.94 7.62 -2.96
C GLN A 407 17.36 8.22 -2.89
N ALA A 408 17.59 9.19 -2.00
CA ALA A 408 18.92 9.80 -1.84
C ALA A 408 19.98 8.84 -1.30
N THR A 409 19.59 7.69 -0.76
CA THR A 409 20.52 6.65 -0.27
C THR A 409 21.00 5.70 -1.36
N THR A 410 20.37 5.71 -2.54
CA THR A 410 20.70 4.81 -3.64
C THR A 410 21.58 5.49 -4.68
N THR A 411 22.32 4.71 -5.43
CA THR A 411 23.24 5.23 -6.47
C THR A 411 22.66 5.17 -7.88
N ASP A 412 21.58 4.43 -8.08
CA ASP A 412 20.92 4.21 -9.37
C ASP A 412 19.57 4.96 -9.49
N GLY A 413 19.22 5.72 -8.47
CA GLY A 413 17.96 6.47 -8.41
C GLY A 413 16.73 5.62 -8.07
N SER A 414 16.89 4.34 -7.75
CA SER A 414 15.85 3.51 -7.16
C SER A 414 15.59 3.91 -5.70
N TRP A 415 14.67 3.20 -5.04
CA TRP A 415 14.37 3.46 -3.62
C TRP A 415 14.93 2.40 -2.68
N LEU A 416 15.41 1.27 -3.22
CA LEU A 416 16.04 0.19 -2.47
C LEU A 416 17.07 -0.52 -3.34
N LEU A 417 18.29 -0.71 -2.81
CA LEU A 417 19.34 -1.50 -3.43
C LEU A 417 19.33 -2.92 -2.86
N ARG A 418 18.29 -3.68 -3.19
CA ARG A 418 18.17 -5.08 -2.77
C ARG A 418 17.98 -5.97 -3.98
N ALA A 419 18.66 -7.11 -4.00
CA ALA A 419 18.60 -8.07 -5.10
C ALA A 419 17.22 -8.72 -5.27
N ASP A 420 16.43 -8.81 -4.19
CA ASP A 420 15.08 -9.36 -4.18
C ASP A 420 13.99 -8.33 -4.53
N VAL A 421 14.38 -7.08 -4.79
CA VAL A 421 13.44 -6.00 -5.17
C VAL A 421 13.68 -5.63 -6.63
N GLY A 422 12.90 -6.23 -7.50
CA GLY A 422 13.03 -6.06 -8.95
C GLY A 422 12.25 -4.88 -9.52
N ALA A 423 12.26 -4.78 -10.84
CA ALA A 423 11.60 -3.70 -11.60
C ALA A 423 10.10 -3.58 -11.31
N ARG A 424 9.42 -4.67 -10.95
CA ARG A 424 8.02 -4.66 -10.55
C ARG A 424 7.80 -3.76 -9.32
N ARG A 425 8.57 -3.96 -8.25
CA ARG A 425 8.46 -3.16 -7.01
C ARG A 425 8.86 -1.70 -7.23
N MET A 426 9.95 -1.49 -7.97
CA MET A 426 10.42 -0.14 -8.28
C MET A 426 9.46 0.59 -9.22
N GLY A 427 8.86 -0.11 -10.18
CA GLY A 427 7.81 0.42 -11.04
C GLY A 427 6.59 0.88 -10.26
N VAL A 428 6.10 0.06 -9.33
CA VAL A 428 4.97 0.42 -8.45
C VAL A 428 5.28 1.65 -7.60
N GLN A 429 6.51 1.79 -7.07
CA GLN A 429 6.89 2.97 -6.31
C GLN A 429 6.91 4.23 -7.18
N ALA A 430 7.50 4.14 -8.37
CA ALA A 430 7.52 5.25 -9.31
C ALA A 430 6.11 5.62 -9.81
N HIS A 431 5.24 4.63 -10.03
CA HIS A 431 3.83 4.81 -10.35
C HIS A 431 3.13 5.68 -9.27
N ARG A 432 3.29 5.36 -8.00
CA ARG A 432 2.69 6.11 -6.90
C ARG A 432 3.20 7.55 -6.82
N VAL A 433 4.49 7.76 -7.01
CA VAL A 433 5.10 9.10 -7.09
C VAL A 433 4.51 9.90 -8.26
N MET A 434 4.33 9.27 -9.41
CA MET A 434 3.72 9.88 -10.59
C MET A 434 2.24 10.23 -10.35
N MET A 435 1.46 9.32 -9.78
CA MET A 435 0.03 9.53 -9.51
C MET A 435 -0.18 10.66 -8.50
N THR A 436 0.66 10.74 -7.46
CA THR A 436 0.66 11.87 -6.52
C THR A 436 0.84 13.20 -7.27
N TRP A 437 1.84 13.29 -8.14
CA TRP A 437 2.06 14.50 -8.94
C TRP A 437 0.85 14.85 -9.81
N LEU A 438 0.26 13.88 -10.47
CA LEU A 438 -0.90 14.06 -11.35
C LEU A 438 -2.16 14.49 -10.60
N MET A 439 -2.41 13.94 -9.42
CA MET A 439 -3.55 14.31 -8.58
C MET A 439 -3.45 15.79 -8.16
N HIS A 440 -2.26 16.25 -7.78
CA HIS A 440 -2.02 17.65 -7.47
C HIS A 440 -2.12 18.57 -8.70
N GLU A 441 -1.73 18.09 -9.88
CA GLU A 441 -1.90 18.83 -11.13
C GLU A 441 -3.37 19.03 -11.51
N MET A 442 -4.19 18.00 -11.29
CA MET A 442 -5.59 17.96 -11.74
C MET A 442 -6.59 18.48 -10.71
N ALA A 443 -6.28 18.39 -9.43
CA ALA A 443 -7.24 18.70 -8.37
C ALA A 443 -6.68 19.53 -7.21
N ASN A 444 -5.42 19.91 -7.23
CA ASN A 444 -4.62 20.69 -6.27
C ASN A 444 -5.15 20.72 -4.82
N THR A 445 -4.35 21.26 -3.92
CA THR A 445 -4.68 21.37 -2.48
C THR A 445 -4.60 22.82 -1.96
N ALA A 446 -4.64 23.81 -2.86
CA ALA A 446 -4.42 25.21 -2.51
C ALA A 446 -5.37 25.76 -1.43
N GLU A 447 -6.57 25.19 -1.33
CA GLU A 447 -7.59 25.55 -0.34
C GLU A 447 -7.50 24.74 0.97
N VAL A 448 -6.62 23.74 1.04
CA VAL A 448 -6.49 22.85 2.19
C VAL A 448 -5.36 23.33 3.09
N THR A 449 -5.68 23.67 4.32
CA THR A 449 -4.67 23.89 5.36
C THR A 449 -4.33 22.56 6.02
N PRO A 450 -3.10 22.03 5.87
CA PRO A 450 -2.75 20.75 6.44
C PRO A 450 -2.81 20.80 7.97
N THR A 451 -3.28 19.74 8.59
CA THR A 451 -3.18 19.55 10.03
C THR A 451 -1.70 19.48 10.40
N ASN A 452 -1.28 20.06 11.50
CA ASN A 452 0.05 19.81 12.03
C ASN A 452 0.05 18.53 12.88
N TRP A 453 1.22 17.89 13.00
CA TRP A 453 1.32 16.62 13.74
C TRP A 453 0.90 16.73 15.21
N THR A 454 1.18 17.85 15.87
CA THR A 454 0.84 18.05 17.29
C THR A 454 -0.67 18.04 17.51
N ASP A 455 -1.43 18.76 16.67
CA ASP A 455 -2.90 18.78 16.76
C ASP A 455 -3.50 17.46 16.33
N PHE A 456 -2.96 16.83 15.27
CA PHE A 456 -3.38 15.51 14.84
C PHE A 456 -3.21 14.48 15.95
N SER A 457 -2.02 14.40 16.54
CA SER A 457 -1.71 13.47 17.63
C SER A 457 -2.63 13.69 18.84
N LYS A 458 -2.84 14.94 19.23
CA LYS A 458 -3.74 15.30 20.32
C LYS A 458 -5.20 14.89 20.05
N ASN A 459 -5.67 15.07 18.83
CA ASN A 459 -7.04 14.70 18.45
C ASN A 459 -7.25 13.18 18.41
N HIS A 460 -6.17 12.41 18.28
CA HIS A 460 -6.19 10.94 18.28
C HIS A 460 -5.66 10.34 19.59
N GLU A 461 -5.43 11.16 20.61
CA GLU A 461 -4.95 10.72 21.93
C GLU A 461 -6.05 9.96 22.68
N THR A 462 -6.10 8.66 22.45
CA THR A 462 -7.10 7.75 23.00
C THR A 462 -6.61 6.31 22.96
N ALA A 463 -7.25 5.47 23.78
CA ALA A 463 -7.13 4.02 23.68
C ALA A 463 -8.45 3.43 23.17
N GLU A 464 -8.37 2.46 22.28
CA GLU A 464 -9.55 1.79 21.75
C GLU A 464 -9.24 0.35 21.29
N VAL A 465 -10.29 -0.43 21.14
CA VAL A 465 -10.25 -1.77 20.56
C VAL A 465 -10.83 -1.76 19.17
N ILE A 466 -10.08 -2.27 18.20
CA ILE A 466 -10.59 -2.65 16.88
C ILE A 466 -11.03 -4.10 17.02
N ALA A 467 -12.30 -4.28 17.40
CA ALA A 467 -12.80 -5.55 17.91
C ALA A 467 -12.79 -6.67 16.86
N ALA A 468 -13.13 -6.36 15.62
CA ALA A 468 -13.13 -7.32 14.53
C ALA A 468 -11.73 -7.91 14.26
N GLN A 469 -10.68 -7.18 14.64
CA GLN A 469 -9.30 -7.56 14.38
C GLN A 469 -8.56 -8.06 15.63
N ASN A 470 -9.24 -8.18 16.77
CA ASN A 470 -8.60 -8.54 18.03
C ASN A 470 -7.37 -7.66 18.33
N LEU A 471 -7.54 -6.36 18.18
CA LEU A 471 -6.49 -5.37 18.28
C LEU A 471 -6.88 -4.29 19.28
N VAL A 472 -5.96 -3.93 20.18
CA VAL A 472 -6.03 -2.71 20.97
C VAL A 472 -4.93 -1.77 20.53
N ARG A 473 -5.24 -0.50 20.49
CA ARG A 473 -4.26 0.57 20.28
C ARG A 473 -4.40 1.68 21.32
N ALA A 474 -3.34 2.42 21.56
CA ALA A 474 -3.37 3.65 22.33
C ALA A 474 -2.37 4.67 21.78
N ASN A 475 -2.83 5.90 21.64
CA ASN A 475 -2.00 7.06 21.37
C ASN A 475 -1.94 7.94 22.60
N THR A 476 -0.74 8.35 22.96
CA THR A 476 -0.48 9.47 23.86
C THR A 476 0.28 10.55 23.09
N LYS A 477 0.46 11.72 23.68
CA LYS A 477 1.27 12.77 23.04
C LYS A 477 2.70 12.33 22.70
N ASP A 478 3.23 11.35 23.43
CA ASP A 478 4.64 10.95 23.38
C ASP A 478 4.87 9.59 22.69
N ARG A 479 3.82 8.78 22.52
CA ARG A 479 3.97 7.45 21.95
C ARG A 479 2.69 6.90 21.33
N PHE A 480 2.88 5.97 20.39
CA PHE A 480 1.89 5.04 19.90
C PHE A 480 2.15 3.64 20.45
N THR A 481 1.12 2.92 20.86
CA THR A 481 1.19 1.51 21.18
C THR A 481 0.03 0.76 20.58
N CYS A 482 0.26 -0.45 20.14
CA CYS A 482 -0.81 -1.38 19.83
C CYS A 482 -0.41 -2.81 20.18
N PHE A 483 -1.40 -3.66 20.35
CA PHE A 483 -1.21 -5.08 20.55
C PHE A 483 -2.34 -5.86 19.89
N SER A 484 -1.98 -6.83 19.04
CA SER A 484 -2.91 -7.74 18.39
C SER A 484 -2.78 -9.14 18.99
N TRP A 485 -3.91 -9.77 19.27
CA TRP A 485 -3.99 -11.17 19.69
C TRP A 485 -4.73 -12.04 18.65
N SER A 486 -4.82 -11.54 17.43
CA SER A 486 -5.33 -12.29 16.30
C SER A 486 -4.23 -13.20 15.73
N SER A 487 -4.63 -14.28 15.09
CA SER A 487 -3.73 -15.00 14.21
C SER A 487 -3.48 -14.17 12.96
N GLY A 488 -2.22 -14.02 12.59
CA GLY A 488 -1.79 -13.30 11.41
C GLY A 488 -0.51 -13.92 10.90
N ILE A 489 0.27 -13.20 10.13
CA ILE A 489 1.63 -13.61 9.73
C ILE A 489 2.49 -13.86 10.98
N SER A 490 2.27 -13.06 12.01
CA SER A 490 2.86 -13.26 13.34
C SER A 490 1.72 -13.39 14.34
N SER A 491 1.66 -14.47 15.06
CA SER A 491 0.55 -14.84 15.96
C SER A 491 0.25 -13.80 17.04
N TYR A 492 1.25 -13.01 17.42
CA TYR A 492 1.15 -11.86 18.31
C TYR A 492 2.06 -10.77 17.84
N THR A 493 1.52 -9.60 17.65
CA THR A 493 2.31 -8.42 17.34
C THR A 493 1.93 -7.29 18.28
N GLY A 494 2.94 -6.58 18.75
CA GLY A 494 2.76 -5.38 19.52
C GLY A 494 3.75 -4.34 19.04
N TYR A 495 3.29 -3.12 19.03
CA TYR A 495 4.08 -1.96 18.69
C TYR A 495 4.25 -1.06 19.90
N PHE A 496 5.44 -0.59 20.04
CA PHE A 496 5.75 0.55 20.89
C PHE A 496 6.65 1.48 20.08
N THR A 497 6.22 2.68 19.80
CA THR A 497 7.02 3.67 19.08
C THR A 497 6.81 5.07 19.66
N GLN A 498 7.81 5.91 19.55
CA GLN A 498 7.70 7.31 19.93
C GLN A 498 6.73 8.03 18.98
N ASN A 499 5.95 8.94 19.56
CA ASN A 499 5.08 9.82 18.79
C ASN A 499 5.87 11.06 18.31
N SER A 500 6.95 10.82 17.60
CA SER A 500 7.91 11.80 17.13
C SER A 500 8.33 11.45 15.70
N PRO A 501 8.56 12.43 14.84
CA PRO A 501 9.11 12.19 13.50
C PRO A 501 10.59 11.81 13.50
N ASP A 502 11.21 11.64 14.67
CA ASP A 502 12.56 11.12 14.79
C ASP A 502 12.59 9.63 14.40
N LYS A 503 13.40 9.32 13.41
CA LYS A 503 13.50 7.99 12.82
C LYS A 503 14.34 6.97 13.59
N ASN A 504 14.91 7.32 14.73
CA ASN A 504 15.50 6.36 15.66
C ASN A 504 14.42 5.48 16.31
N LYS A 505 13.48 5.06 15.50
CA LYS A 505 12.35 4.24 15.90
C LYS A 505 12.63 2.81 15.55
N ILE A 506 12.23 2.03 16.40
CA ILE A 506 12.44 0.63 16.38
C ILE A 506 11.40 -0.05 15.52
N VAL A 507 11.76 -1.03 14.83
CA VAL A 507 11.14 -1.72 13.76
C VAL A 507 10.29 -2.87 14.16
N VAL A 508 9.25 -3.04 13.41
CA VAL A 508 8.69 -4.34 13.12
C VAL A 508 9.54 -4.96 12.02
N PRO A 509 10.13 -6.08 12.25
CA PRO A 509 10.83 -6.78 11.21
C PRO A 509 9.89 -7.17 10.07
N TYR A 510 10.33 -6.91 8.87
CA TYR A 510 9.61 -7.07 7.62
C TYR A 510 9.23 -8.52 7.25
N LYS A 511 9.92 -9.52 7.76
CA LYS A 511 9.73 -10.90 7.29
C LYS A 511 8.47 -11.55 7.86
N ALA A 512 7.67 -12.16 6.99
CA ALA A 512 6.47 -12.92 7.32
C ALA A 512 6.69 -13.98 8.42
N ASN A 513 7.89 -14.51 8.53
CA ASN A 513 8.29 -15.50 9.53
C ASN A 513 8.83 -14.87 10.81
N ASN A 514 8.48 -13.65 11.11
CA ASN A 514 9.15 -12.92 12.15
C ASN A 514 8.71 -13.33 13.53
N THR A 515 9.36 -14.32 14.04
CA THR A 515 9.26 -14.78 15.42
C THR A 515 9.86 -13.78 16.43
N GLY A 516 10.52 -12.73 15.95
CA GLY A 516 11.15 -11.71 16.79
C GLY A 516 10.19 -10.82 17.56
N ASN A 517 8.92 -10.79 17.13
CA ASN A 517 7.86 -9.93 17.68
C ASN A 517 6.99 -10.62 18.72
N LEU A 518 7.22 -11.86 19.01
CA LEU A 518 6.37 -12.61 19.91
C LEU A 518 6.76 -12.31 21.36
N LEU A 519 5.79 -11.85 22.11
CA LEU A 519 5.87 -11.81 23.55
C LEU A 519 6.05 -13.24 24.11
N GLY A 520 7.10 -13.43 24.91
CA GLY A 520 7.31 -14.74 25.55
C GLY A 520 7.61 -15.87 24.57
N TRP A 521 8.49 -15.66 23.62
CA TRP A 521 8.90 -16.66 22.65
C TRP A 521 10.01 -17.57 23.21
N TYR A 522 9.75 -18.88 23.18
CA TYR A 522 10.63 -19.90 23.76
C TYR A 522 10.88 -21.01 22.74
N ILE A 523 12.12 -21.45 22.60
CA ILE A 523 12.50 -22.59 21.77
C ILE A 523 12.60 -23.83 22.66
N VAL A 524 11.76 -24.79 22.39
CA VAL A 524 11.81 -26.11 23.06
C VAL A 524 12.53 -27.09 22.14
N SER A 525 13.47 -27.85 22.70
CA SER A 525 14.24 -28.84 21.95
C SER A 525 13.33 -29.84 21.24
N GLY A 526 13.57 -30.04 19.95
CA GLY A 526 12.83 -30.98 19.12
C GLY A 526 11.40 -30.57 18.73
N GLN A 527 11.01 -29.30 18.96
CA GLN A 527 9.69 -28.79 18.59
C GLN A 527 9.79 -27.56 17.72
N THR A 528 8.77 -27.35 16.87
CA THR A 528 8.62 -26.12 16.10
C THR A 528 8.20 -24.97 17.01
N THR A 529 8.74 -23.80 16.78
CA THR A 529 8.40 -22.60 17.53
C THR A 529 7.11 -22.01 16.98
N ASN A 530 6.01 -22.29 17.62
CA ASN A 530 4.74 -21.62 17.39
C ASN A 530 4.14 -21.16 18.72
N ALA A 531 3.47 -20.04 18.68
CA ALA A 531 2.72 -19.51 19.80
C ALA A 531 1.27 -19.35 19.38
N THR A 532 0.35 -19.89 20.17
CA THR A 532 -1.09 -19.83 19.88
C THR A 532 -1.81 -19.14 21.02
N PRO A 533 -2.57 -18.08 20.76
CA PRO A 533 -3.43 -17.46 21.76
C PRO A 533 -4.47 -18.48 22.27
N VAL A 534 -4.62 -18.54 23.57
CA VAL A 534 -5.68 -19.32 24.21
C VAL A 534 -6.80 -18.40 24.67
N THR A 535 -6.43 -17.40 25.43
CA THR A 535 -7.34 -16.36 25.90
C THR A 535 -6.61 -15.03 25.90
N SER A 536 -7.28 -13.99 25.47
CA SER A 536 -6.78 -12.63 25.57
C SER A 536 -7.95 -11.65 25.64
N GLY A 537 -7.78 -10.55 26.33
CA GLY A 537 -8.80 -9.54 26.44
C GLY A 537 -8.29 -8.23 27.01
N VAL A 538 -8.89 -7.16 26.57
CA VAL A 538 -8.69 -5.83 27.15
C VAL A 538 -9.65 -5.69 28.32
N TYR A 539 -9.14 -5.40 29.49
CA TYR A 539 -9.94 -5.35 30.70
C TYR A 539 -10.29 -3.94 31.14
N ASN A 540 -9.50 -2.97 30.73
CA ASN A 540 -9.75 -1.59 31.07
C ASN A 540 -9.24 -0.68 29.96
N LEU A 541 -10.12 0.19 29.45
CA LEU A 541 -9.81 1.32 28.58
C LEU A 541 -10.09 2.58 29.37
N GLN A 542 -9.12 3.45 29.54
CA GLN A 542 -9.29 4.71 30.26
C GLN A 542 -8.51 5.83 29.57
N GLY A 543 -9.23 6.71 28.87
CA GLY A 543 -8.62 7.80 28.12
C GLY A 543 -7.66 7.25 27.05
N ASN A 544 -6.37 7.51 27.19
CA ASN A 544 -5.29 7.07 26.31
C ASN A 544 -4.48 5.88 26.86
N SER A 545 -5.06 5.12 27.79
CA SER A 545 -4.41 3.96 28.42
C SER A 545 -5.28 2.71 28.34
N TYR A 546 -4.65 1.54 28.42
CA TYR A 546 -5.34 0.26 28.52
C TYR A 546 -4.56 -0.75 29.33
N THR A 547 -5.29 -1.69 29.91
CA THR A 547 -4.73 -2.93 30.45
C THR A 547 -5.33 -4.13 29.74
N MET A 548 -4.51 -5.14 29.52
CA MET A 548 -4.96 -6.43 29.02
C MET A 548 -4.20 -7.56 29.68
N ASN A 549 -4.75 -8.75 29.64
CA ASN A 549 -4.04 -9.97 29.98
C ASN A 549 -4.43 -11.12 29.05
N GLY A 550 -3.67 -12.16 29.09
CA GLY A 550 -3.94 -13.31 28.25
C GLY A 550 -3.08 -14.52 28.57
N VAL A 551 -3.33 -15.57 27.84
CA VAL A 551 -2.60 -16.84 27.91
C VAL A 551 -2.15 -17.22 26.51
N ILE A 552 -0.88 -17.53 26.37
CA ILE A 552 -0.26 -18.00 25.14
C ILE A 552 0.24 -19.42 25.37
N ASN A 553 -0.18 -20.37 24.54
CA ASN A 553 0.44 -21.69 24.49
C ASN A 553 1.55 -21.69 23.43
N THR A 554 2.70 -22.22 23.80
CA THR A 554 3.85 -22.35 22.92
C THR A 554 4.15 -23.83 22.69
N ASN A 555 4.51 -24.20 21.46
CA ASN A 555 4.89 -25.55 21.08
C ASN A 555 3.83 -26.60 21.46
N GLY A 556 2.59 -26.41 21.00
CA GLY A 556 1.49 -27.34 21.26
C GLY A 556 1.09 -27.45 22.73
N ALA A 557 1.14 -26.31 23.45
CA ALA A 557 0.86 -26.21 24.88
C ALA A 557 1.90 -26.91 25.79
N THR A 558 3.10 -27.18 25.30
CA THR A 558 4.22 -27.65 26.13
C THR A 558 4.62 -26.59 27.15
N LEU A 559 4.55 -25.32 26.75
CA LEU A 559 4.69 -24.16 27.61
C LEU A 559 3.42 -23.33 27.58
N THR A 560 3.02 -22.82 28.74
CA THR A 560 1.94 -21.84 28.88
C THR A 560 2.53 -20.55 29.44
N ASN A 561 2.36 -19.47 28.70
CA ASN A 561 2.74 -18.14 29.12
C ASN A 561 1.50 -17.33 29.50
N ASN A 562 1.42 -16.91 30.76
CA ASN A 562 0.41 -15.97 31.24
C ASN A 562 1.03 -14.57 31.21
N PHE A 563 0.40 -13.62 30.54
CA PHE A 563 0.92 -12.27 30.42
C PHE A 563 -0.10 -11.23 30.89
N ALA A 564 0.43 -10.10 31.32
CA ALA A 564 -0.33 -8.88 31.54
C ALA A 564 0.43 -7.71 30.94
N LEU A 565 -0.31 -6.79 30.34
CA LEU A 565 0.22 -5.63 29.66
C LEU A 565 -0.54 -4.39 30.11
N TYR A 566 0.21 -3.35 30.46
CA TYR A 566 -0.34 -2.04 30.80
C TYR A 566 0.32 -0.95 29.98
N SER A 567 -0.46 -0.34 29.10
CA SER A 567 -0.12 0.87 28.37
C SER A 567 -0.52 2.07 29.24
N THR A 568 0.44 2.74 29.87
CA THR A 568 0.18 3.86 30.78
C THR A 568 -0.28 5.12 30.02
N PRO A 569 -0.86 6.12 30.71
CA PRO A 569 -1.17 7.40 30.07
C PRO A 569 0.07 8.23 29.66
N GLY A 570 1.25 7.88 30.17
CA GLY A 570 2.53 8.54 29.86
C GLY A 570 3.36 7.73 28.86
N ASN A 571 4.66 7.69 29.09
CA ASN A 571 5.66 7.09 28.19
C ASN A 571 6.02 5.63 28.47
N ALA A 572 5.31 4.94 29.36
CA ALA A 572 5.65 3.60 29.75
C ALA A 572 4.66 2.56 29.21
N LEU A 573 5.20 1.43 28.79
CA LEU A 573 4.50 0.19 28.58
C LEU A 573 5.07 -0.83 29.55
N ILE A 574 4.21 -1.45 30.35
CA ILE A 574 4.61 -2.46 31.33
C ILE A 574 4.12 -3.80 30.83
N TYR A 575 5.02 -4.73 30.69
CA TYR A 575 4.73 -6.11 30.33
C TYR A 575 5.23 -7.03 31.43
N LEU A 576 4.36 -7.94 31.85
CA LEU A 576 4.65 -8.98 32.84
C LEU A 576 4.28 -10.32 32.21
N ASP A 577 5.11 -11.33 32.40
CA ASP A 577 4.80 -12.67 32.02
C ASP A 577 5.19 -13.71 33.08
N TYR A 578 4.49 -14.82 33.03
CA TYR A 578 4.76 -16.00 33.81
C TYR A 578 4.66 -17.24 32.94
N VAL A 579 5.79 -17.90 32.73
CA VAL A 579 5.88 -19.10 31.89
C VAL A 579 5.86 -20.35 32.75
N LYS A 580 4.99 -21.28 32.39
CA LYS A 580 4.87 -22.58 33.02
C LYS A 580 5.14 -23.69 32.00
N ALA A 581 6.05 -24.59 32.33
CA ALA A 581 6.18 -25.85 31.60
C ALA A 581 5.09 -26.83 32.06
N ASN A 582 4.32 -27.35 31.12
CA ASN A 582 3.24 -28.31 31.37
C ASN A 582 3.75 -29.75 31.38
N SER A 583 4.97 -29.99 30.92
CA SER A 583 5.71 -31.25 30.98
C SER A 583 7.21 -30.94 31.12
N ALA A 584 8.02 -31.95 31.42
CA ALA A 584 9.48 -31.77 31.44
C ALA A 584 9.98 -31.47 30.02
N VAL A 585 10.64 -30.33 29.85
CA VAL A 585 11.14 -29.85 28.57
C VAL A 585 12.53 -29.24 28.71
N THR A 586 13.29 -29.27 27.64
CA THR A 586 14.53 -28.52 27.53
C THR A 586 14.30 -27.28 26.70
N ILE A 587 14.45 -26.09 27.30
CA ILE A 587 14.41 -24.82 26.61
C ILE A 587 15.82 -24.54 26.09
N THR A 588 15.96 -24.43 24.77
CA THR A 588 17.25 -24.18 24.10
C THR A 588 17.42 -22.71 23.73
N GLY A 589 16.37 -21.92 23.83
CA GLY A 589 16.42 -20.48 23.62
C GLY A 589 15.18 -19.81 24.19
N ALA A 590 15.34 -18.59 24.64
CA ALA A 590 14.26 -17.73 25.11
C ALA A 590 14.50 -16.32 24.62
N ARG A 591 13.42 -15.66 24.17
CA ARG A 591 13.42 -14.23 23.89
C ARG A 591 12.40 -13.59 24.82
N GLY A 592 12.86 -12.73 25.70
CA GLY A 592 11.99 -12.09 26.68
C GLY A 592 11.15 -11.01 26.01
N GLY A 593 9.90 -11.06 26.21
CA GLY A 593 8.80 -10.15 26.13
C GLY A 593 8.91 -8.75 25.56
N LEU A 594 9.74 -8.50 24.55
CA LEU A 594 9.80 -7.21 23.92
C LEU A 594 8.78 -7.14 22.79
N LEU A 595 8.01 -6.10 22.85
CA LEU A 595 7.26 -5.62 21.71
C LEU A 595 8.24 -5.25 20.60
N ALA A 596 7.87 -5.49 19.41
CA ALA A 596 8.58 -4.96 18.29
C ALA A 596 8.54 -3.45 18.31
N ILE A 597 9.60 -2.92 17.93
CA ILE A 597 9.80 -1.51 17.81
C ILE A 597 9.98 -1.26 16.32
N SER A 598 9.29 -0.32 15.72
CA SER A 598 9.40 -0.07 14.29
C SER A 598 10.59 0.82 13.97
N THR A 599 11.41 0.48 13.01
CA THR A 599 12.40 1.36 12.39
C THR A 599 12.13 1.46 10.91
N ASP A 600 12.61 2.51 10.27
CA ASP A 600 12.62 2.62 8.82
C ASP A 600 13.71 1.78 8.17
N ASP A 601 14.57 1.20 8.98
CA ASP A 601 15.62 0.34 8.49
C ASP A 601 15.08 -1.05 8.25
N LEU A 602 14.94 -1.38 7.01
CA LEU A 602 14.77 -2.74 6.54
C LEU A 602 16.11 -3.48 6.56
N THR A 603 16.75 -3.43 7.67
CA THR A 603 17.94 -4.26 7.86
C THR A 603 17.60 -5.54 8.53
#